data_477c2854f5503d76c89dd36a710ff120
#
_entry.id   477c2854f5503d76c89dd36a710ff120
#
_cell.length_a   1.000
_cell.length_b   1.000
_cell.length_c   1.000
_cell.angle_alpha   90.00
_cell.angle_beta   90.00
_cell.angle_gamma   90.00
#
_symmetry.space_group_name_H-M   'P 1'
#
loop_
_entity.id
_entity.type
_entity.pdbx_description
1 polymer ?
#
loop_
_entity_poly.entity_id
_entity_poly.type
_entity_poly.pdbx_seq_one_letter_code
_entity_poly.pdbx_strand_id
1 'polypeptide(L)'
;AENEIPALTATATNPTITLDCEWYARICFIDPFQGTMLARYAVKNEYKKIAIMREKDSEYSVGLVKYFQDEIATHDGYEVVALCDFMNKDEDFSALLGAVLDKKPDVIFTSVSYADKAAQIMKQARALGYEGAFFGGDTLDAPELFSIAGDAAVGAVFTTFYDAAQPATEMTSEFLDAYRAKYGKEPAAPTVMAYDAYLTMRNAIETAGTTDAEAVRDALFATSGFVGAAGSITLNDTHDAVRPVVFKEVQADGSTSFKDMIEP
;
A
#
# COMPACT_ATOMS: atom_id res chain seq x y z
N ALA A 1 16.91 -3.96 -17.08
CA ALA A 1 16.82 -4.10 -18.54
C ALA A 1 18.21 -4.19 -19.19
N GLU A 2 19.16 -3.31 -18.88
CA GLU A 2 20.48 -3.27 -19.53
C GLU A 2 21.29 -4.58 -19.44
N ASN A 3 21.10 -5.35 -18.38
CA ASN A 3 21.82 -6.61 -18.17
C ASN A 3 20.99 -7.85 -18.53
N GLU A 4 19.76 -7.67 -19.05
CA GLU A 4 18.87 -8.77 -19.46
C GLU A 4 18.68 -9.82 -18.36
N ILE A 5 18.47 -9.36 -17.13
CA ILE A 5 18.23 -10.21 -15.96
C ILE A 5 16.78 -10.01 -15.51
N PRO A 6 15.98 -11.10 -15.42
CA PRO A 6 14.62 -10.99 -14.92
C PRO A 6 14.61 -10.53 -13.46
N ALA A 7 13.75 -9.57 -13.16
CA ALA A 7 13.59 -9.01 -11.82
C ALA A 7 12.11 -8.99 -11.41
N LEU A 8 11.88 -9.13 -10.11
CA LEU A 8 10.55 -9.17 -9.52
C LEU A 8 10.50 -8.29 -8.29
N THR A 9 9.59 -7.31 -8.27
CA THR A 9 9.37 -6.52 -7.06
C THR A 9 8.19 -7.07 -6.24
N ALA A 10 8.34 -7.01 -4.92
CA ALA A 10 7.32 -7.47 -3.98
C ALA A 10 6.26 -6.38 -3.70
N THR A 11 6.65 -5.11 -3.55
CA THR A 11 5.79 -4.04 -3.01
C THR A 11 5.90 -2.69 -3.73
N ALA A 12 6.67 -2.58 -4.81
CA ALA A 12 6.77 -1.32 -5.54
C ALA A 12 5.54 -1.15 -6.46
N THR A 13 4.62 -0.30 -6.06
CA THR A 13 3.28 -0.15 -6.66
C THR A 13 3.20 0.86 -7.80
N ASN A 14 4.22 1.75 -7.95
CA ASN A 14 4.22 2.75 -9.02
C ASN A 14 4.23 2.09 -10.41
N PRO A 15 3.33 2.47 -11.35
CA PRO A 15 3.24 1.86 -12.68
C PRO A 15 4.53 1.90 -13.49
N THR A 16 5.37 2.94 -13.29
CA THR A 16 6.61 3.11 -14.05
C THR A 16 7.67 2.04 -13.79
N ILE A 17 7.48 1.19 -12.78
CA ILE A 17 8.39 0.08 -12.45
C ILE A 17 8.41 -0.98 -13.56
N THR A 18 7.25 -1.33 -14.10
CA THR A 18 7.11 -2.36 -15.15
C THR A 18 6.85 -1.76 -16.52
N LEU A 19 6.43 -0.49 -16.58
CA LEU A 19 6.12 0.20 -17.83
C LEU A 19 7.33 0.20 -18.76
N ASP A 20 7.14 -0.28 -20.01
CA ASP A 20 8.16 -0.37 -21.04
C ASP A 20 9.42 -1.17 -20.61
N CYS A 21 9.27 -2.10 -19.66
CA CYS A 21 10.37 -2.93 -19.17
C CYS A 21 10.10 -4.42 -19.39
N GLU A 22 10.78 -4.99 -20.36
CA GLU A 22 10.67 -6.40 -20.75
C GLU A 22 11.34 -7.38 -19.77
N TRP A 23 11.91 -6.90 -18.67
CA TRP A 23 12.69 -7.70 -17.72
C TRP A 23 12.19 -7.59 -16.29
N TYR A 24 11.12 -6.80 -16.07
CA TYR A 24 10.63 -6.53 -14.73
C TYR A 24 9.16 -6.93 -14.56
N ALA A 25 8.86 -7.61 -13.46
CA ALA A 25 7.50 -7.94 -13.05
C ALA A 25 7.24 -7.48 -11.61
N ARG A 26 5.99 -7.50 -11.17
CA ARG A 26 5.60 -7.24 -9.78
C ARG A 26 4.53 -8.21 -9.31
N ILE A 27 4.52 -8.49 -8.02
CA ILE A 27 3.49 -9.32 -7.40
C ILE A 27 2.51 -8.54 -6.51
N CYS A 28 2.63 -7.23 -6.43
CA CYS A 28 1.67 -6.36 -5.75
C CYS A 28 0.71 -5.70 -6.75
N PHE A 29 -0.39 -5.11 -6.25
CA PHE A 29 -1.23 -4.22 -7.03
C PHE A 29 -0.48 -2.93 -7.43
N ILE A 30 -1.11 -2.10 -8.26
CA ILE A 30 -0.54 -0.85 -8.77
C ILE A 30 -1.27 0.38 -8.22
N ASP A 31 -0.58 1.53 -8.14
CA ASP A 31 -1.14 2.80 -7.63
C ASP A 31 -2.42 3.26 -8.33
N PRO A 32 -2.63 3.07 -9.65
CA PRO A 32 -3.91 3.38 -10.29
C PRO A 32 -5.09 2.66 -9.62
N PHE A 33 -4.94 1.37 -9.33
CA PHE A 33 -5.96 0.61 -8.64
C PHE A 33 -6.09 1.03 -7.17
N GLN A 34 -4.96 1.14 -6.45
CA GLN A 34 -4.94 1.56 -5.05
C GLN A 34 -5.58 2.93 -4.84
N GLY A 35 -5.20 3.95 -5.64
CA GLY A 35 -5.72 5.30 -5.54
C GLY A 35 -7.22 5.38 -5.83
N THR A 36 -7.68 4.65 -6.85
CA THR A 36 -9.11 4.51 -7.15
C THR A 36 -9.87 3.88 -5.97
N MET A 37 -9.33 2.81 -5.35
CA MET A 37 -9.99 2.14 -4.23
C MET A 37 -10.01 3.00 -2.97
N LEU A 38 -8.95 3.77 -2.69
CA LEU A 38 -8.94 4.76 -1.61
C LEU A 38 -10.02 5.84 -1.81
N ALA A 39 -10.19 6.33 -3.04
CA ALA A 39 -11.23 7.31 -3.36
C ALA A 39 -12.64 6.73 -3.15
N ARG A 40 -12.89 5.51 -3.64
CA ARG A 40 -14.16 4.80 -3.43
C ARG A 40 -14.42 4.50 -1.96
N TYR A 41 -13.37 4.21 -1.19
CA TYR A 41 -13.47 4.08 0.27
C TYR A 41 -13.90 5.40 0.92
N ALA A 42 -13.35 6.53 0.50
CA ALA A 42 -13.77 7.84 0.99
C ALA A 42 -15.26 8.13 0.67
N VAL A 43 -15.71 7.79 -0.54
CA VAL A 43 -17.11 7.92 -0.95
C VAL A 43 -18.04 7.00 -0.13
N LYS A 44 -17.66 5.73 0.06
CA LYS A 44 -18.42 4.75 0.85
C LYS A 44 -18.61 5.20 2.31
N ASN A 45 -17.63 5.92 2.86
CA ASN A 45 -17.66 6.43 4.24
C ASN A 45 -18.16 7.88 4.35
N GLU A 46 -18.66 8.45 3.26
CA GLU A 46 -19.21 9.81 3.19
C GLU A 46 -18.24 10.92 3.60
N TYR A 47 -16.91 10.72 3.38
CA TYR A 47 -15.91 11.75 3.57
C TYR A 47 -15.95 12.76 2.42
N LYS A 48 -16.80 13.78 2.54
CA LYS A 48 -17.09 14.74 1.46
C LYS A 48 -15.99 15.77 1.28
N LYS A 49 -15.34 16.17 2.38
CA LYS A 49 -14.25 17.16 2.40
C LYS A 49 -12.94 16.44 2.72
N ILE A 50 -12.10 16.29 1.72
CA ILE A 50 -10.86 15.55 1.85
C ILE A 50 -9.69 16.54 1.83
N ALA A 51 -8.83 16.48 2.83
CA ALA A 51 -7.53 17.14 2.75
C ALA A 51 -6.45 16.11 2.43
N ILE A 52 -5.43 16.52 1.70
CA ILE A 52 -4.32 15.66 1.30
C ILE A 52 -3.01 16.27 1.80
N MET A 53 -2.23 15.46 2.53
CA MET A 53 -0.85 15.72 2.88
C MET A 53 0.03 14.86 1.97
N ARG A 54 0.75 15.47 1.02
CA ARG A 54 1.50 14.78 -0.04
C ARG A 54 3.00 15.01 0.07
N GLU A 55 3.76 13.91 0.17
CA GLU A 55 5.22 13.94 0.04
C GLU A 55 5.58 14.14 -1.43
N LYS A 56 5.97 15.38 -1.80
CA LYS A 56 6.11 15.75 -3.22
C LYS A 56 7.41 15.28 -3.87
N ASP A 57 8.41 14.90 -3.09
CA ASP A 57 9.66 14.31 -3.57
C ASP A 57 9.61 12.77 -3.67
N SER A 58 8.41 12.19 -3.51
CA SER A 58 8.12 10.79 -3.71
C SER A 58 7.25 10.58 -4.96
N GLU A 59 7.76 9.84 -5.94
CA GLU A 59 6.98 9.46 -7.13
C GLU A 59 5.76 8.60 -6.77
N TYR A 60 5.90 7.72 -5.76
CA TYR A 60 4.79 6.96 -5.20
C TYR A 60 3.68 7.88 -4.68
N SER A 61 4.03 8.81 -3.78
CA SER A 61 3.06 9.71 -3.16
C SER A 61 2.34 10.59 -4.18
N VAL A 62 3.09 11.15 -5.14
CA VAL A 62 2.54 11.99 -6.22
C VAL A 62 1.61 11.18 -7.13
N GLY A 63 2.04 9.98 -7.51
CA GLY A 63 1.25 9.08 -8.37
C GLY A 63 -0.04 8.63 -7.69
N LEU A 64 0.03 8.15 -6.45
CA LEU A 64 -1.12 7.69 -5.68
C LEU A 64 -2.17 8.79 -5.50
N VAL A 65 -1.73 10.01 -5.14
CA VAL A 65 -2.62 11.17 -5.01
C VAL A 65 -3.29 11.52 -6.33
N LYS A 66 -2.57 11.44 -7.45
CA LYS A 66 -3.15 11.69 -8.78
C LYS A 66 -4.33 10.75 -9.06
N TYR A 67 -4.15 9.45 -8.90
CA TYR A 67 -5.22 8.46 -9.17
C TYR A 67 -6.39 8.61 -8.21
N PHE A 68 -6.12 8.93 -6.95
CA PHE A 68 -7.14 9.27 -5.97
C PHE A 68 -7.98 10.49 -6.42
N GLN A 69 -7.32 11.57 -6.83
CA GLN A 69 -8.00 12.80 -7.27
C GLN A 69 -8.79 12.59 -8.55
N ASP A 70 -8.25 11.83 -9.50
CA ASP A 70 -8.92 11.51 -10.76
C ASP A 70 -10.26 10.78 -10.49
N GLU A 71 -10.29 9.82 -9.56
CA GLU A 71 -11.51 9.10 -9.18
C GLU A 71 -12.47 9.98 -8.36
N ILE A 72 -12.00 10.72 -7.35
CA ILE A 72 -12.84 11.58 -6.52
C ILE A 72 -13.58 12.63 -7.37
N ALA A 73 -12.92 13.16 -8.40
CA ALA A 73 -13.52 14.15 -9.30
C ALA A 73 -14.72 13.59 -10.09
N THR A 74 -14.92 12.28 -10.15
CA THR A 74 -16.07 11.65 -10.81
C THR A 74 -17.30 11.53 -9.89
N HIS A 75 -17.16 11.86 -8.59
CA HIS A 75 -18.22 11.71 -7.58
C HIS A 75 -18.76 13.06 -7.14
N ASP A 76 -20.00 13.38 -7.51
CA ASP A 76 -20.67 14.63 -7.13
C ASP A 76 -20.77 14.80 -5.61
N GLY A 77 -20.42 15.98 -5.12
CA GLY A 77 -20.49 16.34 -3.70
C GLY A 77 -19.27 15.91 -2.86
N TYR A 78 -18.24 15.39 -3.50
CA TYR A 78 -16.93 15.10 -2.88
C TYR A 78 -15.88 16.05 -3.44
N GLU A 79 -15.04 16.60 -2.56
CA GLU A 79 -14.03 17.57 -2.98
C GLU A 79 -12.72 17.44 -2.19
N VAL A 80 -11.60 17.68 -2.86
CA VAL A 80 -10.32 17.89 -2.22
C VAL A 80 -10.23 19.36 -1.79
N VAL A 81 -10.51 19.63 -0.52
CA VAL A 81 -10.55 20.98 0.04
C VAL A 81 -9.18 21.59 0.31
N ALA A 82 -8.16 20.75 0.43
CA ALA A 82 -6.75 21.16 0.58
C ALA A 82 -5.82 20.08 0.02
N LEU A 83 -4.77 20.51 -0.69
CA LEU A 83 -3.62 19.69 -1.06
C LEU A 83 -2.37 20.44 -0.58
N CYS A 84 -1.68 19.85 0.39
CA CYS A 84 -0.47 20.40 0.99
C CYS A 84 0.73 19.51 0.68
N ASP A 85 1.71 20.11 0.03
CA ASP A 85 2.99 19.47 -0.30
C ASP A 85 4.01 19.69 0.81
N PHE A 86 4.75 18.63 1.11
CA PHE A 86 5.91 18.66 1.98
C PHE A 86 7.04 17.79 1.40
N MET A 87 8.23 17.89 1.97
CA MET A 87 9.39 17.09 1.58
C MET A 87 9.66 16.01 2.64
N ASN A 88 10.26 14.89 2.24
CA ASN A 88 10.59 13.80 3.18
C ASN A 88 11.40 14.28 4.40
N LYS A 89 12.26 15.28 4.22
CA LYS A 89 13.08 15.86 5.30
C LYS A 89 12.32 16.71 6.31
N ASP A 90 11.07 17.11 6.00
CA ASP A 90 10.29 17.98 6.86
C ASP A 90 9.79 17.21 8.09
N GLU A 91 9.84 17.83 9.26
CA GLU A 91 9.43 17.24 10.54
C GLU A 91 8.34 18.05 11.26
N ASP A 92 8.23 19.35 10.93
CA ASP A 92 7.18 20.24 11.47
C ASP A 92 6.14 20.52 10.39
N PHE A 93 4.94 20.01 10.62
CA PHE A 93 3.79 20.15 9.74
C PHE A 93 2.77 21.16 10.26
N SER A 94 3.04 21.83 11.40
CA SER A 94 2.07 22.66 12.11
C SER A 94 1.46 23.75 11.25
N ALA A 95 2.26 24.44 10.42
CA ALA A 95 1.79 25.50 9.53
C ALA A 95 0.89 24.93 8.40
N LEU A 96 1.27 23.80 7.79
CA LEU A 96 0.47 23.14 6.76
C LEU A 96 -0.84 22.62 7.35
N LEU A 97 -0.77 21.97 8.51
CA LEU A 97 -1.93 21.44 9.22
C LEU A 97 -2.88 22.55 9.65
N GLY A 98 -2.38 23.72 10.11
CA GLY A 98 -3.23 24.86 10.39
C GLY A 98 -4.08 25.27 9.19
N ALA A 99 -3.46 25.40 8.01
CA ALA A 99 -4.16 25.72 6.77
C ALA A 99 -5.15 24.61 6.32
N VAL A 100 -4.81 23.36 6.57
CA VAL A 100 -5.69 22.20 6.31
C VAL A 100 -6.91 22.23 7.22
N LEU A 101 -6.72 22.41 8.52
CA LEU A 101 -7.79 22.34 9.52
C LEU A 101 -8.77 23.51 9.40
N ASP A 102 -8.34 24.68 8.92
CA ASP A 102 -9.23 25.80 8.58
C ASP A 102 -10.28 25.44 7.53
N LYS A 103 -10.02 24.44 6.68
CA LYS A 103 -10.98 23.90 5.68
C LYS A 103 -11.99 22.92 6.27
N LYS A 104 -11.80 22.51 7.53
CA LYS A 104 -12.65 21.55 8.24
C LYS A 104 -12.86 20.26 7.43
N PRO A 105 -11.78 19.53 7.11
CA PRO A 105 -11.87 18.28 6.37
C PRO A 105 -12.51 17.18 7.24
N ASP A 106 -13.29 16.30 6.61
CA ASP A 106 -13.82 15.08 7.23
C ASP A 106 -12.71 14.06 7.44
N VAL A 107 -11.75 14.05 6.52
CA VAL A 107 -10.62 13.10 6.52
C VAL A 107 -9.35 13.76 5.98
N ILE A 108 -8.21 13.36 6.53
CA ILE A 108 -6.89 13.69 5.99
C ILE A 108 -6.29 12.42 5.34
N PHE A 109 -6.06 12.50 4.03
CA PHE A 109 -5.29 11.51 3.28
C PHE A 109 -3.80 11.82 3.43
N THR A 110 -3.07 10.90 4.07
CA THR A 110 -1.61 10.99 4.20
C THR A 110 -0.95 10.11 3.14
N SER A 111 -0.39 10.72 2.11
CA SER A 111 0.35 10.01 1.06
C SER A 111 1.85 10.23 1.27
N VAL A 112 2.52 9.20 1.72
CA VAL A 112 3.90 9.23 2.23
C VAL A 112 4.67 7.97 1.81
N SER A 113 5.99 8.09 1.70
CA SER A 113 6.88 6.94 1.41
C SER A 113 7.08 6.02 2.61
N TYR A 114 6.97 6.56 3.84
CA TYR A 114 7.21 5.83 5.07
C TYR A 114 6.21 6.21 6.15
N ALA A 115 5.80 5.22 6.95
CA ALA A 115 4.78 5.37 7.98
C ALA A 115 5.14 6.37 9.10
N ASP A 116 6.42 6.61 9.34
CA ASP A 116 6.90 7.58 10.34
C ASP A 116 6.43 9.02 10.02
N LYS A 117 6.38 9.40 8.74
CA LYS A 117 5.86 10.72 8.31
C LYS A 117 4.36 10.83 8.54
N ALA A 118 3.60 9.80 8.19
CA ALA A 118 2.16 9.78 8.50
C ALA A 118 1.92 9.85 10.01
N ALA A 119 2.68 9.12 10.80
CA ALA A 119 2.60 9.13 12.24
C ALA A 119 2.85 10.53 12.84
N GLN A 120 3.88 11.23 12.36
CA GLN A 120 4.18 12.61 12.76
C GLN A 120 3.05 13.58 12.38
N ILE A 121 2.51 13.46 11.16
CA ILE A 121 1.37 14.27 10.70
C ILE A 121 0.16 14.02 11.59
N MET A 122 -0.21 12.76 11.85
CA MET A 122 -1.34 12.40 12.71
C MET A 122 -1.18 12.97 14.12
N LYS A 123 -0.01 12.81 14.71
CA LYS A 123 0.31 13.33 16.06
C LYS A 123 0.18 14.84 16.14
N GLN A 124 0.72 15.56 15.17
CA GLN A 124 0.65 17.02 15.13
C GLN A 124 -0.78 17.52 14.84
N ALA A 125 -1.53 16.84 13.95
CA ALA A 125 -2.92 17.19 13.68
C ALA A 125 -3.80 17.00 14.92
N ARG A 126 -3.64 15.90 15.67
CA ARG A 126 -4.35 15.67 16.95
C ARG A 126 -3.99 16.74 17.99
N ALA A 127 -2.71 17.13 18.08
CA ALA A 127 -2.27 18.19 18.99
C ALA A 127 -2.89 19.56 18.64
N LEU A 128 -3.24 19.78 17.37
CA LEU A 128 -3.96 20.98 16.90
C LEU A 128 -5.49 20.85 17.01
N GLY A 129 -6.00 19.76 17.61
CA GLY A 129 -7.44 19.55 17.86
C GLY A 129 -8.20 18.90 16.70
N TYR A 130 -7.52 18.27 15.75
CA TYR A 130 -8.21 17.51 14.69
C TYR A 130 -8.79 16.22 15.25
N GLU A 131 -10.11 16.04 15.10
CA GLU A 131 -10.84 14.85 15.56
C GLU A 131 -11.33 13.96 14.38
N GLY A 132 -11.15 14.43 13.13
CA GLY A 132 -11.58 13.72 11.93
C GLY A 132 -10.76 12.45 11.64
N ALA A 133 -11.11 11.77 10.56
CA ALA A 133 -10.48 10.52 10.16
C ALA A 133 -9.11 10.72 9.47
N PHE A 134 -8.31 9.65 9.48
CA PHE A 134 -7.12 9.53 8.64
C PHE A 134 -7.20 8.29 7.77
N PHE A 135 -6.70 8.38 6.55
CA PHE A 135 -6.40 7.20 5.75
C PHE A 135 -5.12 7.39 4.92
N GLY A 136 -4.59 6.27 4.40
CA GLY A 136 -3.39 6.28 3.58
C GLY A 136 -3.20 5.02 2.76
N GLY A 137 -2.08 4.96 2.05
CA GLY A 137 -1.68 3.84 1.22
C GLY A 137 -1.02 2.70 2.00
N ASP A 138 -0.48 1.74 1.26
CA ASP A 138 0.15 0.52 1.79
C ASP A 138 1.42 0.76 2.61
N THR A 139 2.07 1.90 2.43
CA THR A 139 3.23 2.32 3.22
C THR A 139 2.92 2.53 4.71
N LEU A 140 1.63 2.66 5.07
CA LEU A 140 1.19 2.78 6.45
C LEU A 140 1.12 1.43 7.18
N ASP A 141 1.19 0.29 6.49
CA ASP A 141 1.23 -1.04 7.12
C ASP A 141 2.62 -1.36 7.68
N ALA A 142 3.01 -0.56 8.66
CA ALA A 142 4.30 -0.67 9.34
C ALA A 142 4.15 -0.36 10.84
N PRO A 143 4.92 -1.04 11.72
CA PRO A 143 4.84 -0.85 13.16
C PRO A 143 5.18 0.58 13.61
N GLU A 144 5.91 1.34 12.80
CA GLU A 144 6.28 2.73 13.03
C GLU A 144 5.05 3.64 13.12
N LEU A 145 3.95 3.32 12.41
CA LEU A 145 2.73 4.11 12.45
C LEU A 145 2.23 4.29 13.89
N PHE A 146 2.01 3.17 14.60
CA PHE A 146 1.52 3.23 15.98
C PHE A 146 2.62 3.55 16.99
N SER A 147 3.83 3.01 16.82
CA SER A 147 4.92 3.24 17.79
C SER A 147 5.32 4.71 17.91
N ILE A 148 5.12 5.53 16.86
CA ILE A 148 5.41 6.97 16.84
C ILE A 148 4.16 7.78 17.18
N ALA A 149 3.02 7.48 16.54
CA ALA A 149 1.80 8.26 16.71
C ALA A 149 1.03 7.92 18.00
N GLY A 150 1.14 6.68 18.51
CA GLY A 150 0.34 6.20 19.63
C GLY A 150 -1.16 6.36 19.35
N ASP A 151 -1.90 6.86 20.33
CA ASP A 151 -3.35 7.07 20.25
C ASP A 151 -3.77 8.00 19.10
N ALA A 152 -2.87 8.82 18.56
CA ALA A 152 -3.18 9.71 17.45
C ALA A 152 -3.48 8.93 16.14
N ALA A 153 -2.97 7.70 16.00
CA ALA A 153 -3.23 6.84 14.86
C ALA A 153 -4.47 5.95 15.02
N VAL A 154 -5.08 5.86 16.21
CA VAL A 154 -6.25 5.00 16.42
C VAL A 154 -7.38 5.40 15.50
N GLY A 155 -7.96 4.41 14.81
CA GLY A 155 -8.99 4.61 13.79
C GLY A 155 -8.46 5.03 12.41
N ALA A 156 -7.15 5.21 12.24
CA ALA A 156 -6.57 5.42 10.92
C ALA A 156 -6.74 4.17 10.06
N VAL A 157 -7.15 4.36 8.80
CA VAL A 157 -7.37 3.27 7.84
C VAL A 157 -6.30 3.34 6.75
N PHE A 158 -5.83 2.19 6.31
CA PHE A 158 -4.84 2.12 5.24
C PHE A 158 -5.06 0.89 4.36
N THR A 159 -4.56 0.98 3.14
CA THR A 159 -4.55 -0.16 2.22
C THR A 159 -3.35 -1.06 2.50
N THR A 160 -3.50 -2.34 2.21
CA THR A 160 -2.41 -3.33 2.31
C THR A 160 -2.66 -4.49 1.36
N PHE A 161 -1.74 -5.46 1.34
CA PHE A 161 -1.74 -6.58 0.39
C PHE A 161 -2.42 -7.83 0.93
N TYR A 162 -2.55 -7.97 2.25
CA TYR A 162 -3.17 -9.12 2.89
C TYR A 162 -3.57 -8.83 4.35
N ASP A 163 -4.40 -9.70 4.92
CA ASP A 163 -4.69 -9.70 6.35
C ASP A 163 -4.55 -11.11 6.94
N ALA A 164 -3.83 -11.23 8.07
CA ALA A 164 -3.58 -12.51 8.74
C ALA A 164 -4.86 -13.15 9.31
N ALA A 165 -5.90 -12.35 9.61
CA ALA A 165 -7.19 -12.84 10.09
C ALA A 165 -8.10 -13.31 8.95
N GLN A 166 -7.73 -13.04 7.69
CA GLN A 166 -8.41 -13.47 6.48
C GLN A 166 -7.43 -14.28 5.61
N PRO A 167 -7.02 -15.49 6.04
CA PRO A 167 -6.03 -16.27 5.32
C PRO A 167 -6.55 -16.61 3.91
N ALA A 168 -5.84 -16.12 2.91
CA ALA A 168 -6.24 -16.27 1.51
C ALA A 168 -6.00 -17.69 0.97
N THR A 169 -5.05 -18.43 1.57
CA THR A 169 -4.64 -19.78 1.15
C THR A 169 -4.19 -20.61 2.37
N GLU A 170 -4.05 -21.92 2.18
CA GLU A 170 -3.42 -22.77 3.20
C GLU A 170 -1.99 -22.35 3.50
N MET A 171 -1.24 -21.92 2.48
CA MET A 171 0.13 -21.41 2.61
C MET A 171 0.20 -20.18 3.51
N THR A 172 -0.85 -19.36 3.60
CA THR A 172 -0.91 -18.24 4.54
C THR A 172 -0.71 -18.72 5.97
N SER A 173 -1.48 -19.73 6.40
CA SER A 173 -1.40 -20.27 7.75
C SER A 173 -0.05 -20.93 8.02
N GLU A 174 0.45 -21.74 7.09
CA GLU A 174 1.76 -22.39 7.19
C GLU A 174 2.90 -21.36 7.34
N PHE A 175 2.89 -20.32 6.51
CA PHE A 175 3.88 -19.24 6.59
C PHE A 175 3.81 -18.51 7.94
N LEU A 176 2.61 -18.12 8.38
CA LEU A 176 2.41 -17.41 9.65
C LEU A 176 2.91 -18.23 10.84
N ASP A 177 2.57 -19.50 10.89
CA ASP A 177 2.98 -20.38 11.98
C ASP A 177 4.52 -20.58 12.00
N ALA A 178 5.13 -20.81 10.84
CA ALA A 178 6.58 -20.92 10.71
C ALA A 178 7.30 -19.60 11.09
N TYR A 179 6.75 -18.46 10.67
CA TYR A 179 7.31 -17.14 10.97
C TYR A 179 7.23 -16.83 12.47
N ARG A 180 6.07 -17.06 13.09
CA ARG A 180 5.86 -16.91 14.54
C ARG A 180 6.79 -17.79 15.34
N ALA A 181 6.91 -19.06 14.94
CA ALA A 181 7.80 -20.02 15.61
C ALA A 181 9.28 -19.58 15.55
N LYS A 182 9.68 -18.99 14.43
CA LYS A 182 11.07 -18.57 14.20
C LYS A 182 11.42 -17.22 14.83
N TYR A 183 10.50 -16.24 14.74
CA TYR A 183 10.80 -14.85 15.10
C TYR A 183 10.04 -14.33 16.31
N GLY A 184 9.05 -15.08 16.84
CA GLY A 184 8.27 -14.70 18.02
C GLY A 184 7.37 -13.47 17.83
N LYS A 185 7.03 -13.12 16.60
CA LYS A 185 6.21 -11.95 16.26
C LYS A 185 5.42 -12.18 14.96
N GLU A 186 4.44 -11.31 14.70
CA GLU A 186 3.71 -11.29 13.44
C GLU A 186 4.59 -10.71 12.32
N PRO A 187 4.46 -11.23 11.06
CA PRO A 187 5.10 -10.61 9.91
C PRO A 187 4.33 -9.34 9.49
N ALA A 188 5.06 -8.31 9.11
CA ALA A 188 4.47 -7.19 8.38
C ALA A 188 4.13 -7.60 6.93
N ALA A 189 3.19 -6.91 6.28
CA ALA A 189 2.78 -7.22 4.91
C ALA A 189 3.96 -7.29 3.91
N PRO A 190 4.94 -6.37 3.93
CA PRO A 190 6.11 -6.50 3.05
C PRO A 190 6.90 -7.79 3.23
N THR A 191 6.91 -8.36 4.44
CA THR A 191 7.60 -9.64 4.71
C THR A 191 6.91 -10.80 4.00
N VAL A 192 5.58 -10.84 4.03
CA VAL A 192 4.79 -11.88 3.34
C VAL A 192 4.94 -11.74 1.83
N MET A 193 4.89 -10.51 1.33
CA MET A 193 5.10 -10.21 -0.08
C MET A 193 6.50 -10.59 -0.57
N ALA A 194 7.55 -10.36 0.25
CA ALA A 194 8.91 -10.76 -0.09
C ALA A 194 9.05 -12.31 -0.14
N TYR A 195 8.37 -13.02 0.74
CA TYR A 195 8.31 -14.49 0.70
C TYR A 195 7.63 -14.97 -0.60
N ASP A 196 6.51 -14.40 -0.96
CA ASP A 196 5.79 -14.71 -2.20
C ASP A 196 6.63 -14.38 -3.45
N ALA A 197 7.35 -13.26 -3.45
CA ALA A 197 8.24 -12.89 -4.55
C ALA A 197 9.36 -13.93 -4.72
N TYR A 198 9.96 -14.37 -3.61
CA TYR A 198 10.96 -15.44 -3.65
C TYR A 198 10.38 -16.73 -4.22
N LEU A 199 9.21 -17.16 -3.76
CA LEU A 199 8.57 -18.38 -4.24
C LEU A 199 8.18 -18.30 -5.73
N THR A 200 7.67 -17.15 -6.17
CA THR A 200 7.30 -16.92 -7.57
C THR A 200 8.52 -16.98 -8.48
N MET A 201 9.62 -16.33 -8.09
CA MET A 201 10.88 -16.40 -8.85
C MET A 201 11.46 -17.81 -8.87
N ARG A 202 11.45 -18.53 -7.73
CA ARG A 202 11.85 -19.92 -7.67
C ARG A 202 11.02 -20.79 -8.61
N ASN A 203 9.70 -20.63 -8.58
CA ASN A 203 8.79 -21.36 -9.48
C ASN A 203 9.09 -21.09 -10.96
N ALA A 204 9.41 -19.83 -11.30
CA ALA A 204 9.78 -19.47 -12.67
C ALA A 204 11.07 -20.18 -13.12
N ILE A 205 12.09 -20.26 -12.28
CA ILE A 205 13.33 -21.00 -12.56
C ILE A 205 13.08 -22.52 -12.70
N GLU A 206 12.28 -23.09 -11.79
CA GLU A 206 11.91 -24.51 -11.83
C GLU A 206 11.11 -24.85 -13.09
N THR A 207 10.18 -23.97 -13.49
CA THR A 207 9.37 -24.12 -14.71
C THR A 207 10.20 -23.98 -15.98
N ALA A 208 11.14 -23.04 -16.01
CA ALA A 208 12.08 -22.88 -17.13
C ALA A 208 13.03 -24.08 -17.27
N GLY A 209 13.31 -24.80 -16.16
CA GLY A 209 14.24 -25.92 -16.13
C GLY A 209 15.71 -25.52 -16.42
N THR A 210 16.00 -24.24 -16.39
CA THR A 210 17.32 -23.63 -16.69
C THR A 210 17.49 -22.32 -15.95
N THR A 211 18.71 -21.79 -15.90
CA THR A 211 19.04 -20.45 -15.42
C THR A 211 19.27 -19.46 -16.56
N ASP A 212 18.93 -19.82 -17.79
CA ASP A 212 18.91 -18.91 -18.91
C ASP A 212 17.94 -17.74 -18.64
N ALA A 213 18.39 -16.52 -18.83
CA ALA A 213 17.67 -15.34 -18.39
C ALA A 213 16.35 -15.14 -19.15
N GLU A 214 16.33 -15.37 -20.48
CA GLU A 214 15.12 -15.25 -21.28
C GLU A 214 14.10 -16.33 -20.91
N ALA A 215 14.54 -17.58 -20.77
CA ALA A 215 13.65 -18.66 -20.38
C ALA A 215 13.03 -18.45 -18.99
N VAL A 216 13.80 -17.92 -18.02
CA VAL A 216 13.29 -17.59 -16.67
C VAL A 216 12.33 -16.41 -16.75
N ARG A 217 12.62 -15.36 -17.52
CA ARG A 217 11.72 -14.23 -17.75
C ARG A 217 10.38 -14.71 -18.31
N ASP A 218 10.41 -15.50 -19.36
CA ASP A 218 9.20 -15.98 -20.05
C ASP A 218 8.35 -16.85 -19.10
N ALA A 219 8.99 -17.71 -18.32
CA ALA A 219 8.31 -18.51 -17.29
C ALA A 219 7.74 -17.63 -16.15
N LEU A 220 8.44 -16.57 -15.74
CA LEU A 220 7.96 -15.59 -14.76
C LEU A 220 6.72 -14.87 -15.27
N PHE A 221 6.76 -14.35 -16.50
CA PHE A 221 5.66 -13.59 -17.09
C PHE A 221 4.42 -14.46 -17.37
N ALA A 222 4.62 -15.76 -17.58
CA ALA A 222 3.54 -16.75 -17.71
C ALA A 222 2.92 -17.16 -16.37
N THR A 223 3.31 -16.56 -15.24
CA THR A 223 2.77 -16.91 -13.92
C THR A 223 1.26 -16.69 -13.88
N SER A 224 0.50 -17.76 -13.63
CA SER A 224 -0.96 -17.74 -13.54
C SER A 224 -1.45 -18.69 -12.44
N GLY A 225 -2.22 -18.16 -11.50
CA GLY A 225 -2.80 -18.93 -10.39
C GLY A 225 -1.76 -19.53 -9.43
N PHE A 226 -0.54 -18.98 -9.37
CA PHE A 226 0.46 -19.42 -8.41
C PHE A 226 0.02 -19.09 -6.98
N VAL A 227 0.00 -20.12 -6.12
CA VAL A 227 -0.46 -19.98 -4.73
C VAL A 227 0.66 -19.47 -3.85
N GLY A 228 0.50 -18.24 -3.33
CA GLY A 228 1.40 -17.62 -2.36
C GLY A 228 0.77 -17.51 -0.97
N ALA A 229 1.55 -17.03 -0.01
CA ALA A 229 1.09 -16.78 1.36
C ALA A 229 0.16 -15.56 1.47
N ALA A 230 0.31 -14.57 0.59
CA ALA A 230 -0.59 -13.41 0.51
C ALA A 230 -1.73 -13.60 -0.52
N GLY A 231 -1.96 -14.80 -1.02
CA GLY A 231 -3.01 -15.11 -1.98
C GLY A 231 -2.50 -15.64 -3.31
N SER A 232 -3.41 -15.80 -4.28
CA SER A 232 -3.07 -16.25 -5.64
C SER A 232 -2.39 -15.13 -6.43
N ILE A 233 -1.39 -15.49 -7.24
CA ILE A 233 -0.60 -14.59 -8.07
C ILE A 233 -0.83 -14.93 -9.54
N THR A 234 -1.38 -13.97 -10.28
CA THR A 234 -1.51 -14.04 -11.74
C THR A 234 -0.98 -12.72 -12.29
N LEU A 235 -0.04 -12.77 -13.21
CA LEU A 235 0.48 -11.59 -13.89
C LEU A 235 -0.36 -11.31 -15.14
N ASN A 236 -0.63 -10.04 -15.39
CA ASN A 236 -1.31 -9.57 -16.60
C ASN A 236 -0.30 -9.30 -17.73
N ASP A 237 -0.79 -8.79 -18.87
CA ASP A 237 0.03 -8.49 -20.06
C ASP A 237 1.06 -7.38 -19.84
N THR A 238 0.95 -6.59 -18.75
CA THR A 238 1.93 -5.58 -18.34
C THR A 238 2.85 -6.06 -17.21
N HIS A 239 2.83 -7.37 -16.94
CA HIS A 239 3.64 -8.06 -15.91
C HIS A 239 3.36 -7.58 -14.49
N ASP A 240 2.14 -7.08 -14.26
CA ASP A 240 1.63 -6.64 -12.96
C ASP A 240 0.68 -7.70 -12.39
N ALA A 241 0.76 -7.97 -11.09
CA ALA A 241 -0.18 -8.88 -10.47
C ALA A 241 -1.57 -8.25 -10.32
N VAL A 242 -2.58 -9.01 -10.67
CA VAL A 242 -3.99 -8.69 -10.41
C VAL A 242 -4.32 -9.20 -9.01
N ARG A 243 -4.52 -8.28 -8.06
CA ARG A 243 -4.70 -8.60 -6.64
C ARG A 243 -5.72 -7.68 -5.98
N PRO A 244 -6.45 -8.16 -4.95
CA PRO A 244 -7.32 -7.31 -4.16
C PRO A 244 -6.53 -6.27 -3.35
N VAL A 245 -7.20 -5.18 -3.02
CA VAL A 245 -6.77 -4.23 -1.99
C VAL A 245 -7.48 -4.57 -0.69
N VAL A 246 -6.72 -4.78 0.37
CA VAL A 246 -7.21 -4.98 1.74
C VAL A 246 -7.16 -3.64 2.48
N PHE A 247 -8.20 -3.32 3.22
CA PHE A 247 -8.23 -2.18 4.14
C PHE A 247 -8.11 -2.66 5.57
N LYS A 248 -7.22 -2.05 6.33
CA LYS A 248 -7.03 -2.28 7.77
C LYS A 248 -7.24 -1.00 8.57
N GLU A 249 -7.60 -1.16 9.82
CA GLU A 249 -7.80 -0.06 10.78
C GLU A 249 -6.93 -0.25 12.01
N VAL A 250 -6.27 0.80 12.45
CA VAL A 250 -5.43 0.81 13.66
C VAL A 250 -6.32 0.77 14.91
N GLN A 251 -6.05 -0.17 15.80
CA GLN A 251 -6.76 -0.36 17.07
C GLN A 251 -6.07 0.33 18.24
N ALA A 252 -6.78 0.49 19.37
CA ALA A 252 -6.27 1.18 20.56
C ALA A 252 -5.06 0.48 21.23
N ASP A 253 -4.88 -0.81 21.00
CA ASP A 253 -3.72 -1.58 21.49
C ASP A 253 -2.53 -1.57 20.53
N GLY A 254 -2.65 -0.84 19.40
CA GLY A 254 -1.66 -0.78 18.33
C GLY A 254 -1.70 -1.93 17.34
N SER A 255 -2.58 -2.89 17.54
CA SER A 255 -2.87 -3.90 16.52
C SER A 255 -3.64 -3.30 15.34
N THR A 256 -3.77 -4.07 14.28
CA THR A 256 -4.62 -3.68 13.13
C THR A 256 -5.72 -4.72 12.95
N SER A 257 -6.91 -4.27 12.55
CA SER A 257 -8.03 -5.15 12.24
C SER A 257 -8.43 -5.02 10.76
N PHE A 258 -8.92 -6.12 10.21
CA PHE A 258 -9.54 -6.13 8.89
C PHE A 258 -10.74 -5.19 8.86
N LYS A 259 -10.83 -4.36 7.84
CA LYS A 259 -11.93 -3.40 7.63
C LYS A 259 -12.75 -3.71 6.40
N ASP A 260 -12.09 -3.97 5.27
CA ASP A 260 -12.72 -4.21 3.98
C ASP A 260 -11.72 -4.88 3.02
N MET A 261 -12.23 -5.47 1.94
CA MET A 261 -11.43 -5.97 0.83
C MET A 261 -12.16 -5.70 -0.48
N ILE A 262 -11.45 -5.20 -1.47
CA ILE A 262 -12.01 -4.89 -2.79
C ILE A 262 -11.23 -5.63 -3.85
N GLU A 263 -11.93 -6.46 -4.60
CA GLU A 263 -11.38 -7.21 -5.74
C GLU A 263 -11.11 -6.27 -6.94
N PRO A 264 -10.15 -6.63 -7.81
CA PRO A 264 -9.82 -5.88 -9.03
C PRO A 264 -10.97 -5.73 -10.01
#